data_4f02c94593ae1b968f8569e24ba4863f
#
_entry.id   4f02c94593ae1b968f8569e24ba4863f
#
_cell.length_a   1.000
_cell.length_b   1.000
_cell.length_c   1.000
_cell.angle_alpha   90.00
_cell.angle_beta   90.00
_cell.angle_gamma   90.00
#
_symmetry.space_group_name_H-M   'P 1'
#
loop_
_entity.id
_entity.type
_entity.pdbx_description
1 polymer ?
#
loop_
_entity_poly.entity_id
_entity_poly.type
_entity_poly.pdbx_seq_one_letter_code
_entity_poly.pdbx_strand_id
1 'polypeptide(L)'
;MIRKPLLLYCILTAFFSIGYYNCFAQNNNWTHFRGSSLDGKAGVDMPPLKWADDLNIKWKTDIHDKGWSSPVVFDNQIWVTSAKEDGSELFAICADFQTGKIIHDIKVFTPADVPGKHSINTYATPTPCIEKNFVYVHYGSLGTACIRTSDGSIVWTRTDLKCNHVQGPASSPVIYKNLLILHYEGIDVRYIVALNKTNGKIVWRSDRPEEPYKPLPKIGTKAYVTPLIINVKGHDLLISNGSAVCIAYDPETGQEVWRVVRGAESTVSMPFTENGVVYYYNGFMVDNDGSKFSEIMAVNPGGKGDITGTNVIWKKRDELSLNQMLSPVIKDGLIYTVTTMNTMMCIDAATGEEIWSKHMTSNYNASPIFAAGNIYFFSVKGETLVIKEGRKLEIVAQNKLKDQIWATPAILRNSIIMRTDKYLCRIGM
;
A
#
# COMPACT_ATOMS: atom_id res chain seq x y z
N MET A 1 7.72 81.54 -38.83
CA MET A 1 7.00 80.72 -37.80
C MET A 1 6.73 79.36 -38.43
N ILE A 2 7.54 78.37 -38.11
CA ILE A 2 7.45 77.02 -38.66
C ILE A 2 7.05 76.08 -37.49
N ARG A 3 5.82 75.56 -37.55
CA ARG A 3 5.33 74.57 -36.55
C ARG A 3 5.87 73.15 -36.90
N LYS A 4 6.55 72.51 -35.99
CA LYS A 4 6.93 71.11 -36.07
C LYS A 4 5.76 70.25 -35.59
N PRO A 5 5.47 69.08 -36.22
CA PRO A 5 4.49 68.14 -35.71
C PRO A 5 5.11 67.20 -34.65
N LEU A 6 4.37 67.00 -33.58
CA LEU A 6 4.70 66.06 -32.50
C LEU A 6 4.31 64.67 -32.97
N LEU A 7 5.31 63.75 -33.03
CA LEU A 7 5.09 62.35 -33.33
C LEU A 7 4.79 61.59 -32.01
N LEU A 8 3.58 61.11 -31.89
CA LEU A 8 3.12 60.28 -30.75
C LEU A 8 3.50 58.85 -31.00
N TYR A 9 4.49 58.30 -30.24
CA TYR A 9 4.83 56.86 -30.24
C TYR A 9 3.87 56.11 -29.30
N CYS A 10 2.92 55.33 -29.85
CA CYS A 10 2.18 54.32 -29.11
C CYS A 10 3.06 53.09 -28.93
N ILE A 11 3.55 52.86 -27.72
CA ILE A 11 4.20 51.59 -27.35
C ILE A 11 3.09 50.59 -27.00
N LEU A 12 2.86 49.62 -27.89
CA LEU A 12 2.03 48.43 -27.62
C LEU A 12 2.83 47.46 -26.77
N THR A 13 2.59 47.41 -25.47
CA THR A 13 3.08 46.33 -24.60
C THR A 13 2.19 45.10 -24.74
N ALA A 14 2.67 44.11 -25.50
CA ALA A 14 2.05 42.81 -25.58
C ALA A 14 2.39 42.03 -24.28
N PHE A 15 1.40 41.86 -23.41
CA PHE A 15 1.48 40.93 -22.28
C PHE A 15 1.40 39.51 -22.83
N PHE A 16 2.54 38.83 -22.92
CA PHE A 16 2.60 37.38 -23.05
C PHE A 16 2.25 36.78 -21.69
N SER A 17 1.00 36.35 -21.50
CA SER A 17 0.64 35.44 -20.41
C SER A 17 1.24 34.07 -20.70
N ILE A 18 2.39 33.77 -20.08
CA ILE A 18 2.97 32.42 -20.04
C ILE A 18 2.05 31.60 -19.11
N GLY A 19 1.10 30.90 -19.72
CA GLY A 19 0.34 29.87 -19.01
C GLY A 19 1.32 28.78 -18.53
N TYR A 20 1.54 28.71 -17.26
CA TYR A 20 2.20 27.53 -16.66
C TYR A 20 1.26 26.34 -16.86
N TYR A 21 1.46 25.60 -17.94
CA TYR A 21 0.94 24.24 -18.02
C TYR A 21 1.73 23.42 -17.00
N ASN A 22 1.12 23.15 -15.84
CA ASN A 22 1.59 22.09 -14.98
C ASN A 22 1.49 20.78 -15.79
N CYS A 23 2.56 20.41 -16.47
CA CYS A 23 2.72 19.09 -17.03
C CYS A 23 2.83 18.13 -15.84
N PHE A 24 1.70 17.56 -15.41
CA PHE A 24 1.72 16.45 -14.48
C PHE A 24 2.48 15.33 -15.20
N ALA A 25 3.72 15.10 -14.77
CA ALA A 25 4.51 14.00 -15.28
C ALA A 25 3.73 12.71 -15.01
N GLN A 26 3.39 12.00 -16.08
CA GLN A 26 2.78 10.68 -15.99
C GLN A 26 3.69 9.81 -15.12
N ASN A 27 3.15 9.26 -14.04
CA ASN A 27 3.92 8.43 -13.14
C ASN A 27 4.18 7.08 -13.83
N ASN A 28 5.30 6.97 -14.53
CA ASN A 28 5.62 5.81 -15.37
C ASN A 28 6.02 4.56 -14.55
N ASN A 29 6.06 4.66 -13.23
CA ASN A 29 6.50 3.60 -12.33
C ASN A 29 5.50 3.37 -11.19
N TRP A 30 5.47 2.14 -10.68
CA TRP A 30 4.64 1.71 -9.55
C TRP A 30 5.54 0.96 -8.57
N THR A 31 6.24 1.68 -7.71
CA THR A 31 7.47 1.18 -7.06
C THR A 31 7.26 0.47 -5.73
N HIS A 32 6.09 0.57 -5.13
CA HIS A 32 5.77 0.02 -3.80
C HIS A 32 4.37 -0.60 -3.78
N PHE A 33 4.02 -1.22 -2.67
CA PHE A 33 2.64 -1.56 -2.37
C PHE A 33 1.78 -0.29 -2.45
N ARG A 34 0.72 -0.31 -3.27
CA ARG A 34 -0.18 0.82 -3.55
C ARG A 34 0.48 2.00 -4.30
N GLY A 35 1.55 1.75 -5.04
CA GLY A 35 2.16 2.74 -5.93
C GLY A 35 3.32 3.52 -5.34
N SER A 36 3.88 4.42 -6.13
CA SER A 36 5.07 5.18 -5.75
C SER A 36 4.82 6.16 -4.59
N SER A 37 3.56 6.60 -4.43
CA SER A 37 3.12 7.47 -3.33
C SER A 37 2.51 6.69 -2.16
N LEU A 38 2.44 5.35 -2.22
CA LEU A 38 1.87 4.48 -1.18
C LEU A 38 0.37 4.73 -0.91
N ASP A 39 -0.35 5.43 -1.77
CA ASP A 39 -1.70 5.94 -1.51
C ASP A 39 -2.81 5.25 -2.35
N GLY A 40 -2.43 4.35 -3.27
CA GLY A 40 -3.38 3.67 -4.15
C GLY A 40 -3.96 4.55 -5.26
N LYS A 41 -3.27 5.62 -5.64
CA LYS A 41 -3.72 6.55 -6.68
C LYS A 41 -2.81 6.44 -7.91
N ALA A 42 -3.41 6.15 -9.06
CA ALA A 42 -2.70 6.00 -10.35
C ALA A 42 -2.60 7.32 -11.13
N GLY A 43 -2.96 8.44 -10.53
CA GLY A 43 -2.87 9.74 -11.17
C GLY A 43 -3.79 9.89 -12.38
N VAL A 44 -3.23 10.27 -13.52
CA VAL A 44 -3.96 10.54 -14.77
C VAL A 44 -4.08 9.33 -15.70
N ASP A 45 -3.55 8.18 -15.30
CA ASP A 45 -3.64 6.97 -16.11
C ASP A 45 -5.09 6.51 -16.28
N MET A 46 -5.47 6.22 -17.53
CA MET A 46 -6.81 5.77 -17.92
C MET A 46 -6.80 4.30 -18.35
N PRO A 47 -6.84 3.35 -17.41
CA PRO A 47 -6.91 1.95 -17.77
C PRO A 47 -8.26 1.62 -18.42
N PRO A 48 -8.38 0.49 -19.17
CA PRO A 48 -9.64 0.08 -19.73
C PRO A 48 -10.73 -0.04 -18.67
N LEU A 49 -11.94 0.43 -18.96
CA LEU A 49 -13.10 0.25 -18.08
C LEU A 49 -13.71 -1.15 -18.20
N LYS A 50 -13.51 -1.82 -19.36
CA LYS A 50 -14.05 -3.15 -19.63
C LYS A 50 -12.96 -4.13 -20.05
N TRP A 51 -13.00 -5.32 -19.47
CA TRP A 51 -12.15 -6.46 -19.83
C TRP A 51 -12.80 -7.79 -19.44
N ALA A 52 -12.32 -8.85 -20.05
CA ALA A 52 -12.64 -10.25 -19.75
C ALA A 52 -11.44 -11.12 -20.14
N ASP A 53 -11.50 -12.42 -19.94
CA ASP A 53 -10.38 -13.33 -20.30
C ASP A 53 -9.97 -13.25 -21.78
N ASP A 54 -10.89 -12.82 -22.67
CA ASP A 54 -10.71 -12.65 -24.11
C ASP A 54 -10.79 -11.18 -24.58
N LEU A 55 -10.92 -10.23 -23.68
CA LEU A 55 -11.10 -8.82 -23.99
C LEU A 55 -10.07 -7.95 -23.27
N ASN A 56 -9.31 -7.14 -24.02
CA ASN A 56 -8.33 -6.19 -23.50
C ASN A 56 -7.18 -6.81 -22.68
N ILE A 57 -6.94 -8.11 -22.80
CA ILE A 57 -5.76 -8.76 -22.24
C ILE A 57 -4.62 -8.66 -23.25
N LYS A 58 -3.57 -7.91 -22.93
CA LYS A 58 -2.38 -7.77 -23.77
C LYS A 58 -1.50 -9.03 -23.74
N TRP A 59 -1.33 -9.58 -22.55
CA TRP A 59 -0.64 -10.83 -22.29
C TRP A 59 -1.06 -11.41 -20.94
N LYS A 60 -0.85 -12.71 -20.77
CA LYS A 60 -1.10 -13.48 -19.56
C LYS A 60 0.02 -14.51 -19.43
N THR A 61 0.72 -14.49 -18.29
CA THR A 61 1.93 -15.30 -18.04
C THR A 61 1.75 -16.09 -16.76
N ASP A 62 2.00 -17.40 -16.82
CA ASP A 62 1.96 -18.27 -15.64
C ASP A 62 3.01 -17.84 -14.62
N ILE A 63 2.61 -17.78 -13.36
CA ILE A 63 3.51 -17.59 -12.23
C ILE A 63 3.40 -18.82 -11.34
N HIS A 64 4.51 -19.53 -11.17
CA HIS A 64 4.56 -20.74 -10.39
C HIS A 64 4.38 -20.48 -8.89
N ASP A 65 3.95 -21.52 -8.16
CA ASP A 65 3.76 -21.51 -6.71
C ASP A 65 2.74 -20.44 -6.24
N LYS A 66 2.80 -20.00 -5.00
CA LYS A 66 1.82 -19.07 -4.41
C LYS A 66 2.41 -17.74 -3.97
N GLY A 67 1.62 -16.69 -4.09
CA GLY A 67 2.00 -15.37 -3.59
C GLY A 67 0.89 -14.35 -3.78
N TRP A 68 0.72 -13.51 -2.76
CA TRP A 68 -0.23 -12.39 -2.77
C TRP A 68 0.45 -11.02 -2.90
N SER A 69 1.77 -10.99 -3.17
CA SER A 69 2.46 -9.73 -3.43
C SER A 69 1.83 -8.99 -4.61
N SER A 70 1.62 -7.70 -4.43
CA SER A 70 1.23 -6.81 -5.53
C SER A 70 2.38 -6.69 -6.55
N PRO A 71 2.09 -6.53 -7.84
CA PRO A 71 3.14 -6.22 -8.81
C PRO A 71 3.70 -4.82 -8.56
N VAL A 72 5.03 -4.70 -8.61
CA VAL A 72 5.72 -3.42 -8.67
C VAL A 72 6.38 -3.26 -10.03
N VAL A 73 6.43 -2.02 -10.51
CA VAL A 73 6.90 -1.74 -11.87
C VAL A 73 7.92 -0.60 -11.85
N PHE A 74 9.05 -0.83 -12.46
CA PHE A 74 10.04 0.19 -12.77
C PHE A 74 10.54 0.02 -14.20
N ASP A 75 10.46 1.07 -15.00
CA ASP A 75 10.74 1.03 -16.44
C ASP A 75 9.97 -0.13 -17.12
N ASN A 76 10.64 -1.07 -17.76
CA ASN A 76 10.01 -2.19 -18.47
C ASN A 76 9.99 -3.50 -17.66
N GLN A 77 10.20 -3.44 -16.35
CA GLN A 77 10.25 -4.62 -15.48
C GLN A 77 9.09 -4.62 -14.48
N ILE A 78 8.42 -5.77 -14.37
CA ILE A 78 7.38 -6.05 -13.38
C ILE A 78 7.94 -7.10 -12.43
N TRP A 79 7.96 -6.83 -11.13
CA TRP A 79 8.44 -7.76 -10.13
C TRP A 79 7.32 -8.20 -9.19
N VAL A 80 7.28 -9.48 -8.90
CA VAL A 80 6.43 -10.13 -7.89
C VAL A 80 7.26 -11.16 -7.12
N THR A 81 6.75 -11.59 -5.95
CA THR A 81 7.35 -12.69 -5.18
C THR A 81 6.47 -13.93 -5.25
N SER A 82 7.05 -15.11 -5.17
CA SER A 82 6.36 -16.39 -5.09
C SER A 82 7.00 -17.29 -4.04
N ALA A 83 6.29 -18.28 -3.53
CA ALA A 83 6.78 -19.22 -2.54
C ALA A 83 6.07 -20.57 -2.67
N LYS A 84 6.79 -21.66 -2.41
CA LYS A 84 6.14 -22.94 -2.22
C LYS A 84 5.14 -22.89 -1.08
N GLU A 85 4.08 -23.67 -1.16
CA GLU A 85 3.00 -23.68 -0.16
C GLU A 85 3.52 -23.96 1.25
N ASP A 86 4.52 -24.79 1.37
CA ASP A 86 5.19 -25.15 2.63
C ASP A 86 6.28 -24.14 3.06
N GLY A 87 6.58 -23.14 2.22
CA GLY A 87 7.62 -22.13 2.47
C GLY A 87 9.06 -22.60 2.30
N SER A 88 9.27 -23.83 1.79
CA SER A 88 10.60 -24.41 1.62
C SER A 88 11.47 -23.71 0.59
N GLU A 89 10.87 -22.99 -0.35
CA GLU A 89 11.57 -22.16 -1.34
C GLU A 89 10.83 -20.86 -1.57
N LEU A 90 11.57 -19.75 -1.67
CA LEU A 90 11.04 -18.39 -1.86
C LEU A 90 11.67 -17.75 -3.10
N PHE A 91 10.85 -17.16 -3.96
CA PHE A 91 11.25 -16.70 -5.28
C PHE A 91 10.93 -15.23 -5.52
N ALA A 92 11.79 -14.55 -6.29
CA ALA A 92 11.54 -13.26 -6.90
C ALA A 92 11.44 -13.44 -8.42
N ILE A 93 10.35 -12.99 -9.01
CA ILE A 93 10.05 -13.20 -10.43
C ILE A 93 9.91 -11.85 -11.11
N CYS A 94 10.63 -11.67 -12.22
CA CYS A 94 10.57 -10.49 -13.08
C CYS A 94 9.98 -10.84 -14.44
N ALA A 95 8.99 -10.08 -14.87
CA ALA A 95 8.44 -10.16 -16.22
C ALA A 95 8.65 -8.83 -16.99
N ASP A 96 8.79 -8.92 -18.28
CA ASP A 96 8.81 -7.77 -19.20
C ASP A 96 7.43 -7.13 -19.29
N PHE A 97 7.35 -5.82 -19.10
CA PHE A 97 6.09 -5.07 -19.08
C PHE A 97 5.33 -5.14 -20.43
N GLN A 98 6.04 -5.15 -21.56
CA GLN A 98 5.40 -5.13 -22.87
C GLN A 98 4.93 -6.51 -23.31
N THR A 99 5.73 -7.54 -23.06
CA THR A 99 5.53 -8.89 -23.62
C THR A 99 5.04 -9.92 -22.60
N GLY A 100 5.18 -9.65 -21.30
CA GLY A 100 4.91 -10.61 -20.23
C GLY A 100 5.94 -11.73 -20.10
N LYS A 101 7.00 -11.76 -20.92
CA LYS A 101 8.03 -12.79 -20.84
C LYS A 101 8.78 -12.72 -19.53
N ILE A 102 9.02 -13.86 -18.89
CA ILE A 102 9.86 -13.92 -17.68
C ILE A 102 11.30 -13.56 -18.06
N ILE A 103 11.83 -12.54 -17.39
CA ILE A 103 13.22 -12.07 -17.51
C ILE A 103 14.08 -12.76 -16.47
N HIS A 104 13.59 -12.79 -15.22
CA HIS A 104 14.26 -13.43 -14.10
C HIS A 104 13.28 -14.28 -13.32
N ASP A 105 13.75 -15.43 -12.88
CA ASP A 105 13.08 -16.33 -11.94
C ASP A 105 14.13 -16.82 -10.94
N ILE A 106 14.16 -16.18 -9.76
CA ILE A 106 15.28 -16.25 -8.83
C ILE A 106 14.82 -16.93 -7.56
N LYS A 107 15.38 -18.10 -7.25
CA LYS A 107 15.25 -18.68 -5.91
C LYS A 107 16.12 -17.88 -4.93
N VAL A 108 15.46 -17.09 -4.06
CA VAL A 108 16.12 -16.16 -3.14
C VAL A 108 16.51 -16.84 -1.84
N PHE A 109 15.61 -17.66 -1.28
CA PHE A 109 15.84 -18.35 -0.03
C PHE A 109 15.36 -19.80 -0.06
N THR A 110 16.06 -20.64 0.73
CA THR A 110 15.67 -22.01 1.10
C THR A 110 15.77 -22.11 2.62
N PRO A 111 14.74 -21.66 3.36
CA PRO A 111 14.79 -21.63 4.82
C PRO A 111 14.87 -23.04 5.41
N ALA A 112 15.74 -23.24 6.42
CA ALA A 112 15.84 -24.50 7.15
C ALA A 112 14.69 -24.70 8.15
N ASP A 113 14.11 -23.59 8.63
CA ASP A 113 12.99 -23.58 9.57
C ASP A 113 11.92 -22.61 9.05
N VAL A 114 10.71 -23.12 8.87
CA VAL A 114 9.58 -22.37 8.29
C VAL A 114 8.48 -22.29 9.34
N PRO A 115 8.21 -21.08 9.89
CA PRO A 115 7.12 -20.88 10.84
C PRO A 115 5.76 -21.10 10.16
N GLY A 116 4.75 -21.48 10.94
CA GLY A 116 3.39 -21.63 10.45
C GLY A 116 2.81 -20.31 9.91
N LYS A 117 1.80 -20.44 9.04
CA LYS A 117 1.02 -19.33 8.52
C LYS A 117 -0.48 -19.64 8.59
N HIS A 118 -1.33 -18.59 8.47
CA HIS A 118 -2.76 -18.78 8.30
C HIS A 118 -3.06 -19.38 6.91
N SER A 119 -4.10 -20.20 6.80
CA SER A 119 -4.47 -20.91 5.56
C SER A 119 -4.74 -19.97 4.36
N ILE A 120 -5.25 -18.76 4.62
CA ILE A 120 -5.49 -17.75 3.56
C ILE A 120 -4.24 -16.93 3.21
N ASN A 121 -3.14 -17.05 3.97
CA ASN A 121 -1.90 -16.31 3.72
C ASN A 121 -0.89 -17.14 2.90
N THR A 122 0.10 -16.45 2.33
CA THR A 122 1.26 -17.07 1.66
C THR A 122 2.56 -16.55 2.27
N TYR A 123 3.67 -17.27 2.06
CA TYR A 123 4.99 -16.77 2.47
C TYR A 123 5.50 -15.64 1.57
N ALA A 124 4.85 -15.41 0.43
CA ALA A 124 5.13 -14.34 -0.54
C ALA A 124 3.99 -13.32 -0.62
N THR A 125 3.45 -12.92 0.53
CA THR A 125 2.42 -11.86 0.64
C THR A 125 3.02 -10.46 0.66
N PRO A 126 4.18 -10.17 1.33
CA PRO A 126 4.77 -8.86 1.25
C PRO A 126 5.08 -8.46 -0.19
N THR A 127 4.66 -7.26 -0.57
CA THR A 127 4.95 -6.68 -1.87
C THR A 127 6.40 -6.18 -1.90
N PRO A 128 7.20 -6.51 -2.92
CA PRO A 128 8.53 -5.94 -3.07
C PRO A 128 8.48 -4.44 -3.24
N CYS A 129 9.61 -3.75 -3.05
CA CYS A 129 9.77 -2.38 -3.50
C CYS A 129 10.95 -2.29 -4.47
N ILE A 130 10.86 -1.37 -5.43
CA ILE A 130 11.82 -1.27 -6.53
C ILE A 130 12.24 0.18 -6.77
N GLU A 131 13.50 0.35 -7.12
CA GLU A 131 14.06 1.60 -7.63
C GLU A 131 14.99 1.31 -8.81
N LYS A 132 15.56 2.35 -9.40
CA LYS A 132 16.55 2.17 -10.46
C LYS A 132 17.65 1.20 -10.02
N ASN A 133 17.84 0.12 -10.79
CA ASN A 133 18.85 -0.92 -10.64
C ASN A 133 18.64 -1.94 -9.52
N PHE A 134 17.68 -1.73 -8.57
CA PHE A 134 17.53 -2.65 -7.44
C PHE A 134 16.06 -2.91 -7.10
N VAL A 135 15.74 -4.17 -6.80
CA VAL A 135 14.49 -4.59 -6.17
C VAL A 135 14.80 -5.20 -4.81
N TYR A 136 13.95 -4.87 -3.83
CA TYR A 136 14.06 -5.38 -2.47
C TYR A 136 12.86 -6.28 -2.21
N VAL A 137 13.14 -7.54 -1.89
CA VAL A 137 12.13 -8.56 -1.61
C VAL A 137 12.16 -8.93 -0.13
N HIS A 138 10.98 -9.14 0.46
CA HIS A 138 10.83 -9.39 1.88
C HIS A 138 9.84 -10.53 2.12
N TYR A 139 10.21 -11.46 2.99
CA TYR A 139 9.40 -12.63 3.35
C TYR A 139 9.24 -12.73 4.88
N GLY A 140 9.15 -11.58 5.54
CA GLY A 140 9.09 -11.50 7.01
C GLY A 140 10.33 -12.09 7.66
N SER A 141 10.11 -12.95 8.66
CA SER A 141 11.19 -13.63 9.41
C SER A 141 12.01 -14.61 8.58
N LEU A 142 11.57 -14.98 7.38
CA LEU A 142 12.30 -15.88 6.50
C LEU A 142 13.43 -15.18 5.76
N GLY A 143 13.34 -13.87 5.55
CA GLY A 143 14.43 -13.08 5.03
C GLY A 143 14.05 -11.87 4.21
N THR A 144 15.06 -11.04 3.97
CA THR A 144 15.02 -9.85 3.10
C THR A 144 16.23 -9.88 2.19
N ALA A 145 16.07 -9.54 0.92
CA ALA A 145 17.16 -9.49 -0.04
C ALA A 145 17.08 -8.25 -0.93
N CYS A 146 18.24 -7.78 -1.38
CA CYS A 146 18.39 -6.84 -2.46
C CYS A 146 18.88 -7.60 -3.70
N ILE A 147 18.22 -7.39 -4.83
CA ILE A 147 18.53 -8.03 -6.10
C ILE A 147 18.81 -6.94 -7.13
N ARG A 148 19.87 -7.11 -7.93
CA ARG A 148 20.16 -6.22 -9.06
C ARG A 148 19.20 -6.55 -10.20
N THR A 149 18.52 -5.54 -10.71
CA THR A 149 17.47 -5.74 -11.73
C THR A 149 17.98 -6.05 -13.13
N SER A 150 19.28 -5.74 -13.42
CA SER A 150 19.87 -5.97 -14.75
C SER A 150 20.22 -7.43 -15.02
N ASP A 151 20.63 -8.19 -14.01
CA ASP A 151 21.13 -9.56 -14.14
C ASP A 151 20.54 -10.56 -13.15
N GLY A 152 19.68 -10.10 -12.24
CA GLY A 152 19.06 -10.95 -11.21
C GLY A 152 20.02 -11.36 -10.08
N SER A 153 21.22 -10.82 -10.00
CA SER A 153 22.19 -11.18 -8.95
C SER A 153 21.75 -10.66 -7.58
N ILE A 154 21.86 -11.52 -6.56
CA ILE A 154 21.58 -11.13 -5.18
C ILE A 154 22.76 -10.32 -4.65
N VAL A 155 22.50 -9.07 -4.25
CA VAL A 155 23.52 -8.12 -3.76
C VAL A 155 23.81 -8.35 -2.27
N TRP A 156 22.75 -8.51 -1.48
CA TRP A 156 22.83 -8.86 -0.07
C TRP A 156 21.56 -9.56 0.40
N THR A 157 21.68 -10.30 1.49
CA THR A 157 20.57 -10.96 2.19
C THR A 157 20.62 -10.71 3.68
N ARG A 158 19.47 -10.76 4.35
CA ARG A 158 19.31 -10.73 5.81
C ARG A 158 18.31 -11.79 6.22
N THR A 159 18.72 -12.70 7.11
CA THR A 159 17.87 -13.78 7.65
C THR A 159 17.86 -13.80 9.18
N ASP A 160 18.50 -12.82 9.80
CA ASP A 160 18.67 -12.70 11.26
C ASP A 160 17.59 -11.86 11.94
N LEU A 161 16.78 -11.09 11.18
CA LEU A 161 15.68 -10.30 11.70
C LEU A 161 14.47 -11.22 11.93
N LYS A 162 14.23 -11.57 13.17
CA LYS A 162 13.20 -12.55 13.55
C LYS A 162 12.02 -11.91 14.26
N CYS A 163 10.83 -12.49 14.05
CA CYS A 163 9.59 -12.12 14.69
C CYS A 163 8.58 -13.25 14.50
N ASN A 164 7.87 -13.63 15.54
CA ASN A 164 6.79 -14.62 15.43
C ASN A 164 5.48 -13.94 14.99
N HIS A 165 5.26 -13.88 13.70
CA HIS A 165 4.05 -13.31 13.11
C HIS A 165 2.78 -14.15 13.32
N VAL A 166 2.88 -15.44 13.69
CA VAL A 166 1.78 -16.39 13.86
C VAL A 166 1.03 -16.70 12.55
N GLN A 167 0.57 -15.67 11.85
CA GLN A 167 -0.26 -15.81 10.64
C GLN A 167 0.54 -15.69 9.33
N GLY A 168 1.88 -15.65 9.42
CA GLY A 168 2.78 -15.47 8.29
C GLY A 168 3.08 -14.00 7.96
N PRO A 169 3.98 -13.73 6.99
CA PRO A 169 4.40 -12.38 6.64
C PRO A 169 3.32 -11.62 5.86
N ALA A 170 3.23 -10.30 6.03
CA ALA A 170 2.38 -9.46 5.18
C ALA A 170 2.86 -8.00 5.05
N SER A 171 3.55 -7.43 6.05
CA SER A 171 4.13 -6.09 5.96
C SER A 171 5.11 -5.98 4.80
N SER A 172 4.96 -4.97 3.97
CA SER A 172 5.83 -4.72 2.81
C SER A 172 6.96 -3.75 3.16
N PRO A 173 8.14 -3.88 2.54
CA PRO A 173 9.24 -2.94 2.72
C PRO A 173 8.94 -1.59 2.09
N VAL A 174 9.50 -0.52 2.67
CA VAL A 174 9.38 0.85 2.17
C VAL A 174 10.76 1.47 1.99
N ILE A 175 11.01 2.04 0.81
CA ILE A 175 12.23 2.80 0.53
C ILE A 175 12.06 4.24 1.01
N TYR A 176 13.02 4.74 1.78
CA TYR A 176 13.13 6.15 2.13
C TYR A 176 14.58 6.60 1.99
N LYS A 177 14.87 7.47 1.02
CA LYS A 177 16.24 7.93 0.72
C LYS A 177 17.20 6.75 0.55
N ASN A 178 18.19 6.60 1.45
CA ASN A 178 19.14 5.48 1.46
C ASN A 178 18.75 4.33 2.41
N LEU A 179 17.51 4.31 2.86
CA LEU A 179 17.01 3.35 3.83
C LEU A 179 15.98 2.41 3.22
N LEU A 180 16.00 1.15 3.65
CA LEU A 180 14.94 0.18 3.48
C LEU A 180 14.30 -0.05 4.85
N ILE A 181 13.05 0.35 5.01
CA ILE A 181 12.33 0.30 6.29
C ILE A 181 11.44 -0.93 6.32
N LEU A 182 11.53 -1.68 7.41
CA LEU A 182 10.80 -2.93 7.65
C LEU A 182 10.07 -2.86 8.99
N HIS A 183 8.83 -3.33 9.01
CA HIS A 183 8.01 -3.41 10.21
C HIS A 183 7.91 -4.87 10.68
N TYR A 184 8.28 -5.11 11.92
CA TYR A 184 8.17 -6.40 12.61
C TYR A 184 7.34 -6.25 13.87
N GLU A 185 6.17 -6.88 13.91
CA GLU A 185 5.31 -6.86 15.08
C GLU A 185 4.66 -8.23 15.27
N GLY A 186 5.21 -8.99 16.20
CA GLY A 186 4.80 -10.34 16.51
C GLY A 186 4.35 -10.50 17.96
N ILE A 187 4.07 -11.74 18.33
CA ILE A 187 3.70 -12.08 19.70
C ILE A 187 4.91 -12.13 20.64
N ASP A 188 6.12 -12.08 20.13
CA ASP A 188 7.41 -12.17 20.85
C ASP A 188 8.15 -10.83 20.87
N VAL A 189 8.28 -10.18 19.71
CA VAL A 189 9.01 -8.91 19.53
C VAL A 189 8.21 -7.94 18.68
N ARG A 190 8.42 -6.64 18.92
CA ARG A 190 7.74 -5.55 18.21
C ARG A 190 8.72 -4.41 17.95
N TYR A 191 9.12 -4.22 16.69
CA TYR A 191 10.07 -3.18 16.32
C TYR A 191 9.88 -2.73 14.87
N ILE A 192 10.40 -1.57 14.57
CA ILE A 192 10.62 -1.08 13.21
C ILE A 192 12.13 -0.93 13.01
N VAL A 193 12.62 -1.24 11.84
CA VAL A 193 14.06 -1.21 11.55
C VAL A 193 14.31 -0.60 10.17
N ALA A 194 15.34 0.23 10.07
CA ALA A 194 15.84 0.70 8.79
C ALA A 194 17.21 0.07 8.49
N LEU A 195 17.31 -0.48 7.30
CA LEU A 195 18.54 -1.02 6.75
C LEU A 195 19.12 0.00 5.76
N ASN A 196 20.45 0.09 5.70
CA ASN A 196 21.10 0.72 4.56
C ASN A 196 20.79 -0.12 3.32
N LYS A 197 20.10 0.45 2.35
CA LYS A 197 19.59 -0.28 1.18
C LYS A 197 20.67 -0.83 0.26
N THR A 198 21.91 -0.32 0.34
CA THR A 198 23.03 -0.78 -0.52
C THR A 198 23.76 -1.99 0.02
N ASN A 199 23.73 -2.23 1.35
CA ASN A 199 24.51 -3.30 1.97
C ASN A 199 23.74 -4.12 3.04
N GLY A 200 22.47 -3.79 3.31
CA GLY A 200 21.62 -4.50 4.26
C GLY A 200 21.98 -4.30 5.76
N LYS A 201 22.94 -3.45 6.11
CA LYS A 201 23.29 -3.19 7.50
C LYS A 201 22.24 -2.36 8.21
N ILE A 202 21.96 -2.65 9.48
CA ILE A 202 21.06 -1.86 10.30
C ILE A 202 21.63 -0.45 10.47
N VAL A 203 20.83 0.57 10.15
CA VAL A 203 21.13 1.98 10.43
C VAL A 203 20.52 2.37 11.76
N TRP A 204 19.25 2.04 11.97
CA TRP A 204 18.56 2.20 13.24
C TRP A 204 17.53 1.10 13.45
N ARG A 205 17.21 0.84 14.69
CA ARG A 205 16.11 0.00 15.13
C ARG A 205 15.39 0.69 16.28
N SER A 206 14.06 0.69 16.25
CA SER A 206 13.20 1.25 17.31
C SER A 206 12.24 0.18 17.79
N ASP A 207 12.44 -0.28 19.01
CA ASP A 207 11.51 -1.18 19.67
C ASP A 207 10.27 -0.41 20.12
N ARG A 208 9.09 -1.03 19.98
CA ARG A 208 7.83 -0.40 20.40
C ARG A 208 7.71 -0.40 21.93
N PRO A 209 7.08 0.63 22.53
CA PRO A 209 6.88 0.69 23.97
C PRO A 209 6.00 -0.47 24.46
N GLU A 210 6.40 -1.11 25.57
CA GLU A 210 5.68 -2.26 26.11
C GLU A 210 4.33 -1.89 26.75
N GLU A 211 4.21 -0.68 27.33
CA GLU A 211 3.04 -0.28 28.12
C GLU A 211 1.71 -0.42 27.38
N PRO A 212 1.54 0.04 26.12
CA PRO A 212 0.28 -0.10 25.41
C PRO A 212 -0.14 -1.56 25.13
N TYR A 213 0.82 -2.49 25.16
CA TYR A 213 0.55 -3.90 24.87
C TYR A 213 0.22 -4.74 26.11
N LYS A 214 0.53 -4.26 27.32
CA LYS A 214 0.29 -4.99 28.56
C LYS A 214 -1.16 -5.46 28.77
N PRO A 215 -2.19 -4.67 28.43
CA PRO A 215 -3.58 -5.10 28.58
C PRO A 215 -4.01 -6.16 27.59
N LEU A 216 -3.26 -6.37 26.50
CA LEU A 216 -3.67 -7.22 25.39
C LEU A 216 -3.30 -8.70 25.66
N PRO A 217 -4.13 -9.65 25.23
CA PRO A 217 -3.72 -11.03 25.17
C PRO A 217 -2.53 -11.17 24.22
N LYS A 218 -1.60 -12.09 24.51
CA LYS A 218 -0.38 -12.26 23.71
C LYS A 218 -0.66 -12.40 22.21
N ILE A 219 -1.71 -13.10 21.83
CA ILE A 219 -2.12 -13.28 20.44
C ILE A 219 -2.56 -11.96 19.78
N GLY A 220 -3.04 -11.00 20.55
CA GLY A 220 -3.47 -9.68 20.09
C GLY A 220 -2.35 -8.64 19.94
N THR A 221 -1.09 -9.00 20.24
CA THR A 221 0.04 -8.05 20.20
C THR A 221 0.77 -8.00 18.87
N LYS A 222 0.25 -8.63 17.81
CA LYS A 222 0.84 -8.70 16.48
C LYS A 222 0.16 -7.75 15.50
N ALA A 223 0.92 -7.27 14.53
CA ALA A 223 0.41 -6.49 13.39
C ALA A 223 1.19 -6.80 12.09
N TYR A 224 0.59 -6.43 10.96
CA TYR A 224 1.06 -6.77 9.62
C TYR A 224 1.13 -5.56 8.69
N VAL A 225 1.19 -4.38 9.26
CA VAL A 225 1.04 -3.10 8.57
C VAL A 225 2.26 -2.76 7.72
N THR A 226 2.03 -2.29 6.52
CA THR A 226 3.03 -1.55 5.76
C THR A 226 3.04 -0.10 6.23
N PRO A 227 4.17 0.45 6.69
CA PRO A 227 4.25 1.84 7.15
C PRO A 227 4.10 2.85 6.00
N LEU A 228 3.69 4.06 6.34
CA LEU A 228 3.47 5.17 5.39
C LEU A 228 4.45 6.30 5.67
N ILE A 229 5.08 6.86 4.64
CA ILE A 229 5.85 8.11 4.73
C ILE A 229 4.95 9.28 4.33
N ILE A 230 4.88 10.29 5.17
CA ILE A 230 4.15 11.55 4.89
C ILE A 230 5.05 12.75 5.14
N ASN A 231 4.74 13.86 4.48
CA ASN A 231 5.38 15.14 4.79
C ASN A 231 4.41 16.04 5.56
N VAL A 232 4.85 16.51 6.71
CA VAL A 232 4.09 17.44 7.58
C VAL A 232 4.87 18.73 7.74
N LYS A 233 4.45 19.79 7.07
CA LYS A 233 5.09 21.12 7.15
C LYS A 233 6.61 21.10 6.89
N GLY A 234 7.04 20.30 5.91
CA GLY A 234 8.46 20.17 5.53
C GLY A 234 9.24 19.09 6.29
N HIS A 235 8.64 18.41 7.24
CA HIS A 235 9.24 17.30 7.98
C HIS A 235 8.61 15.97 7.56
N ASP A 236 9.43 15.01 7.20
CA ASP A 236 8.96 13.67 6.89
C ASP A 236 8.69 12.89 8.17
N LEU A 237 7.57 12.18 8.20
CA LEU A 237 7.19 11.28 9.27
C LEU A 237 6.91 9.89 8.71
N LEU A 238 7.39 8.87 9.40
CA LEU A 238 7.10 7.46 9.16
C LEU A 238 5.96 7.02 10.08
N ILE A 239 4.78 6.83 9.54
CA ILE A 239 3.60 6.41 10.28
C ILE A 239 3.52 4.89 10.30
N SER A 240 3.63 4.31 11.47
CA SER A 240 3.56 2.87 11.69
C SER A 240 2.41 2.51 12.63
N ASN A 241 1.30 2.09 12.03
CA ASN A 241 0.14 1.62 12.77
C ASN A 241 0.42 0.19 13.29
N GLY A 242 0.35 -0.01 14.59
CA GLY A 242 0.57 -1.31 15.22
C GLY A 242 -0.70 -1.85 15.89
N SER A 243 -0.59 -2.93 16.63
CA SER A 243 -1.76 -3.52 17.25
C SER A 243 -2.30 -2.68 18.42
N ALA A 244 -1.44 -2.14 19.28
CA ALA A 244 -1.84 -1.35 20.47
C ALA A 244 -1.65 0.16 20.30
N VAL A 245 -0.80 0.56 19.37
CA VAL A 245 -0.34 1.94 19.24
C VAL A 245 0.02 2.27 17.81
N CYS A 246 -0.43 3.42 17.32
CA CYS A 246 0.08 4.04 16.11
C CYS A 246 1.20 5.01 16.49
N ILE A 247 2.37 4.86 15.88
CA ILE A 247 3.53 5.70 16.18
C ILE A 247 4.03 6.38 14.91
N ALA A 248 4.33 7.67 15.02
CA ALA A 248 5.11 8.38 14.04
C ALA A 248 6.58 8.45 14.48
N TYR A 249 7.45 8.09 13.57
CA TYR A 249 8.90 8.18 13.76
C TYR A 249 9.51 9.20 12.81
N ASP A 250 10.63 9.78 13.21
CA ASP A 250 11.56 10.38 12.27
C ASP A 250 12.16 9.26 11.40
N PRO A 251 11.97 9.28 10.07
CA PRO A 251 12.38 8.16 9.23
C PRO A 251 13.91 8.03 9.07
N GLU A 252 14.69 9.07 9.37
CA GLU A 252 16.16 9.03 9.28
C GLU A 252 16.80 8.43 10.53
N THR A 253 16.21 8.65 11.70
CA THR A 253 16.80 8.29 12.98
C THR A 253 16.04 7.17 13.72
N GLY A 254 14.78 6.91 13.35
CA GLY A 254 13.91 5.99 14.05
C GLY A 254 13.40 6.52 15.40
N GLN A 255 13.68 7.79 15.74
CA GLN A 255 13.17 8.39 16.95
C GLN A 255 11.66 8.60 16.87
N GLU A 256 10.95 8.24 17.94
CA GLU A 256 9.53 8.50 18.06
C GLU A 256 9.27 10.00 18.13
N VAL A 257 8.34 10.49 17.30
CA VAL A 257 7.87 11.87 17.31
C VAL A 257 6.58 11.99 18.12
N TRP A 258 5.61 11.13 17.80
CA TRP A 258 4.35 11.07 18.53
C TRP A 258 3.74 9.67 18.49
N ARG A 259 2.81 9.43 19.39
CA ARG A 259 1.98 8.21 19.41
C ARG A 259 0.51 8.49 19.66
N VAL A 260 -0.34 7.58 19.19
CA VAL A 260 -1.75 7.45 19.58
C VAL A 260 -1.94 6.05 20.16
N VAL A 261 -2.27 5.97 21.43
CA VAL A 261 -2.52 4.71 22.15
C VAL A 261 -3.98 4.29 21.95
N ARG A 262 -4.18 3.01 21.74
CA ARG A 262 -5.52 2.42 21.58
C ARG A 262 -5.46 0.94 21.95
N GLY A 263 -6.56 0.36 22.37
CA GLY A 263 -6.66 -1.10 22.50
C GLY A 263 -6.84 -1.71 21.11
N ALA A 264 -6.28 -2.88 20.85
CA ALA A 264 -6.56 -3.55 19.58
C ALA A 264 -5.95 -4.92 19.40
N GLU A 265 -6.38 -5.62 18.39
CA GLU A 265 -5.76 -6.79 17.78
C GLU A 265 -5.23 -6.51 16.37
N SER A 266 -4.70 -7.55 15.75
CA SER A 266 -4.03 -7.58 14.44
C SER A 266 -4.54 -6.57 13.44
N THR A 267 -3.74 -5.58 13.12
CA THR A 267 -4.04 -4.67 12.02
C THR A 267 -3.18 -5.03 10.81
N VAL A 268 -3.76 -4.97 9.62
CA VAL A 268 -3.10 -5.22 8.33
C VAL A 268 -3.15 -3.96 7.47
N SER A 269 -4.26 -3.22 7.55
CA SER A 269 -4.47 -2.00 6.77
C SER A 269 -3.38 -0.96 7.05
N MET A 270 -2.73 -0.49 5.97
CA MET A 270 -1.77 0.60 6.11
C MET A 270 -2.48 1.94 6.37
N PRO A 271 -1.84 2.87 7.07
CA PRO A 271 -2.31 4.25 7.17
C PRO A 271 -2.46 4.89 5.79
N PHE A 272 -3.33 5.87 5.68
CA PHE A 272 -3.52 6.67 4.47
C PHE A 272 -3.72 8.14 4.84
N THR A 273 -3.53 9.04 3.89
CA THR A 273 -3.52 10.48 4.18
C THR A 273 -4.13 11.28 3.05
N GLU A 274 -4.77 12.38 3.43
CA GLU A 274 -5.19 13.44 2.52
C GLU A 274 -5.28 14.76 3.29
N ASN A 275 -4.91 15.87 2.64
CA ASN A 275 -4.99 17.23 3.19
C ASN A 275 -4.33 17.39 4.57
N GLY A 276 -3.23 16.68 4.82
CA GLY A 276 -2.48 16.77 6.07
C GLY A 276 -3.12 16.04 7.26
N VAL A 277 -4.17 15.25 7.04
CA VAL A 277 -4.77 14.37 8.05
C VAL A 277 -4.32 12.93 7.80
N VAL A 278 -3.99 12.21 8.86
CA VAL A 278 -3.67 10.78 8.83
C VAL A 278 -4.89 9.99 9.26
N TYR A 279 -5.24 9.01 8.45
CA TYR A 279 -6.31 8.07 8.72
C TYR A 279 -5.73 6.68 8.88
N TYR A 280 -6.26 5.91 9.81
CA TYR A 280 -5.98 4.48 9.92
C TYR A 280 -7.16 3.76 10.55
N TYR A 281 -7.27 2.47 10.27
CA TYR A 281 -8.29 1.67 10.90
C TYR A 281 -7.78 0.29 11.29
N ASN A 282 -8.54 -0.33 12.18
CA ASN A 282 -8.37 -1.71 12.58
C ASN A 282 -9.67 -2.44 12.29
N GLY A 283 -9.59 -3.47 11.50
CA GLY A 283 -10.76 -4.22 11.08
C GLY A 283 -11.26 -5.23 12.12
N PHE A 284 -10.49 -5.45 13.17
CA PHE A 284 -10.86 -6.36 14.25
C PHE A 284 -10.22 -5.92 15.55
N MET A 285 -11.04 -5.58 16.51
CA MET A 285 -10.65 -5.24 17.87
C MET A 285 -11.52 -5.99 18.87
N VAL A 286 -10.99 -6.25 20.05
CA VAL A 286 -11.73 -6.88 21.15
C VAL A 286 -11.66 -5.96 22.35
N ASP A 287 -12.83 -5.62 22.92
CA ASP A 287 -12.92 -4.85 24.15
C ASP A 287 -12.77 -5.73 25.38
N ASN A 288 -12.68 -5.13 26.58
CA ASN A 288 -12.50 -5.81 27.85
C ASN A 288 -13.64 -6.80 28.19
N ASP A 289 -14.83 -6.56 27.68
CA ASP A 289 -16.01 -7.44 27.84
C ASP A 289 -16.09 -8.56 26.79
N GLY A 290 -15.09 -8.64 25.87
CA GLY A 290 -15.04 -9.60 24.77
C GLY A 290 -15.86 -9.18 23.53
N SER A 291 -16.48 -8.01 23.53
CA SER A 291 -17.17 -7.49 22.34
C SER A 291 -16.16 -7.20 21.22
N LYS A 292 -16.56 -7.48 19.99
CA LYS A 292 -15.74 -7.28 18.78
C LYS A 292 -16.22 -6.05 18.04
N PHE A 293 -15.28 -5.23 17.62
CA PHE A 293 -15.57 -4.02 16.85
C PHE A 293 -14.45 -3.72 15.86
N SER A 294 -14.72 -2.82 14.93
CA SER A 294 -13.72 -2.14 14.13
C SER A 294 -13.65 -0.67 14.52
N GLU A 295 -12.52 -0.03 14.27
CA GLU A 295 -12.35 1.38 14.58
C GLU A 295 -11.58 2.08 13.46
N ILE A 296 -12.09 3.21 13.00
CA ILE A 296 -11.41 4.12 12.10
C ILE A 296 -11.17 5.46 12.80
N MET A 297 -10.00 6.05 12.60
CA MET A 297 -9.61 7.32 13.20
C MET A 297 -9.06 8.29 12.16
N ALA A 298 -9.32 9.58 12.39
CA ALA A 298 -8.63 10.70 11.77
C ALA A 298 -7.77 11.41 12.79
N VAL A 299 -6.50 11.62 12.47
CA VAL A 299 -5.51 12.20 13.38
C VAL A 299 -4.81 13.37 12.71
N ASN A 300 -4.71 14.51 13.42
CA ASN A 300 -3.81 15.57 13.03
C ASN A 300 -2.37 15.17 13.40
N PRO A 301 -1.47 14.98 12.42
CA PRO A 301 -0.12 14.46 12.66
C PRO A 301 0.85 15.50 13.28
N GLY A 302 0.38 16.73 13.54
CA GLY A 302 1.15 17.74 14.27
C GLY A 302 1.18 17.45 15.77
N GLY A 303 2.33 17.62 16.41
CA GLY A 303 2.47 17.39 17.85
C GLY A 303 3.67 16.51 18.18
N LYS A 304 3.85 16.24 19.49
CA LYS A 304 4.95 15.40 20.02
C LYS A 304 4.49 14.59 21.22
N GLY A 305 5.08 13.42 21.43
CA GLY A 305 4.76 12.54 22.55
C GLY A 305 3.39 11.87 22.40
N ASP A 306 2.69 11.62 23.48
CA ASP A 306 1.35 11.03 23.42
C ASP A 306 0.32 12.08 23.04
N ILE A 307 -0.23 11.95 21.83
CA ILE A 307 -1.25 12.85 21.27
C ILE A 307 -2.66 12.23 21.26
N THR A 308 -2.86 11.15 21.97
CA THR A 308 -4.14 10.41 22.01
C THR A 308 -5.31 11.31 22.39
N GLY A 309 -5.13 12.15 23.44
CA GLY A 309 -6.19 13.02 23.96
C GLY A 309 -6.30 14.37 23.26
N THR A 310 -5.38 14.74 22.36
CA THR A 310 -5.28 16.11 21.81
C THR A 310 -5.44 16.21 20.32
N ASN A 311 -5.02 15.20 19.55
CA ASN A 311 -4.90 15.29 18.09
C ASN A 311 -5.81 14.33 17.33
N VAL A 312 -6.57 13.47 18.00
CA VAL A 312 -7.63 12.68 17.37
C VAL A 312 -8.77 13.61 17.01
N ILE A 313 -8.98 13.82 15.70
CA ILE A 313 -10.01 14.73 15.17
C ILE A 313 -11.38 14.09 15.34
N TRP A 314 -11.50 12.84 14.93
CA TRP A 314 -12.67 12.01 15.14
C TRP A 314 -12.28 10.53 15.18
N LYS A 315 -13.17 9.73 15.78
CA LYS A 315 -13.06 8.29 15.90
C LYS A 315 -14.44 7.67 15.77
N LYS A 316 -14.56 6.65 14.95
CA LYS A 316 -15.79 5.87 14.77
C LYS A 316 -15.51 4.42 15.10
N ARG A 317 -16.36 3.87 15.97
CA ARG A 317 -16.43 2.44 16.26
C ARG A 317 -17.65 1.86 15.56
N ASP A 318 -17.48 0.70 14.97
CA ASP A 318 -18.55 -0.02 14.29
C ASP A 318 -18.48 -1.50 14.66
N GLU A 319 -19.61 -2.06 15.01
CA GLU A 319 -19.78 -3.51 15.22
C GLU A 319 -19.66 -4.30 13.90
N LEU A 320 -19.78 -3.63 12.74
CA LEU A 320 -19.76 -4.24 11.40
C LEU A 320 -18.38 -4.58 10.87
N SER A 321 -17.36 -4.58 11.68
CA SER A 321 -16.02 -5.02 11.30
C SER A 321 -15.56 -4.59 9.90
N LEU A 322 -14.86 -3.48 9.77
CA LEU A 322 -14.16 -3.12 8.53
C LEU A 322 -13.23 -4.27 8.11
N ASN A 323 -13.07 -4.47 6.80
CA ASN A 323 -12.21 -5.54 6.32
C ASN A 323 -10.75 -5.27 6.67
N GLN A 324 -10.20 -6.08 7.56
CA GLN A 324 -8.84 -5.92 8.04
C GLN A 324 -7.74 -6.20 7.00
N MET A 325 -8.08 -6.83 5.87
CA MET A 325 -7.11 -7.28 4.87
C MET A 325 -6.74 -6.21 3.84
N LEU A 326 -7.64 -5.25 3.57
CA LEU A 326 -7.42 -4.20 2.58
C LEU A 326 -7.14 -2.84 3.22
N SER A 327 -6.48 -1.97 2.48
CA SER A 327 -6.26 -0.57 2.85
C SER A 327 -7.19 0.33 2.03
N PRO A 328 -7.94 1.26 2.64
CA PRO A 328 -8.84 2.16 1.92
C PRO A 328 -8.10 3.06 0.92
N VAL A 329 -8.82 3.58 -0.05
CA VAL A 329 -8.35 4.72 -0.85
C VAL A 329 -9.15 5.96 -0.46
N ILE A 330 -8.47 7.10 -0.34
CA ILE A 330 -9.08 8.39 -0.05
C ILE A 330 -8.90 9.31 -1.25
N LYS A 331 -9.95 10.01 -1.66
CA LYS A 331 -9.92 10.97 -2.76
C LYS A 331 -10.97 12.06 -2.56
N ASP A 332 -10.52 13.32 -2.62
CA ASP A 332 -11.36 14.52 -2.49
C ASP A 332 -12.31 14.49 -1.27
N GLY A 333 -11.74 14.13 -0.12
CA GLY A 333 -12.47 14.06 1.15
C GLY A 333 -13.40 12.84 1.28
N LEU A 334 -13.29 11.84 0.41
CA LEU A 334 -14.09 10.62 0.45
C LEU A 334 -13.21 9.39 0.63
N ILE A 335 -13.52 8.56 1.62
CA ILE A 335 -12.83 7.31 1.91
C ILE A 335 -13.66 6.16 1.34
N TYR A 336 -13.04 5.34 0.49
CA TYR A 336 -13.67 4.16 -0.12
C TYR A 336 -13.05 2.89 0.45
N THR A 337 -13.89 2.01 0.98
CA THR A 337 -13.48 0.75 1.61
C THR A 337 -14.54 -0.35 1.45
N VAL A 338 -14.25 -1.53 1.97
CA VAL A 338 -15.19 -2.65 2.05
C VAL A 338 -15.13 -3.24 3.46
N THR A 339 -16.26 -3.65 4.01
CA THR A 339 -16.34 -4.35 5.31
C THR A 339 -16.08 -5.85 5.16
N THR A 340 -15.84 -6.55 6.27
CA THR A 340 -15.75 -8.03 6.29
C THR A 340 -17.06 -8.71 5.89
N MET A 341 -18.18 -8.00 6.05
CA MET A 341 -19.50 -8.44 5.59
C MET A 341 -19.77 -8.09 4.12
N ASN A 342 -18.68 -7.81 3.36
CA ASN A 342 -18.73 -7.48 1.93
C ASN A 342 -19.59 -6.26 1.60
N THR A 343 -19.72 -5.31 2.50
CA THR A 343 -20.39 -4.04 2.23
C THR A 343 -19.35 -3.00 1.79
N MET A 344 -19.45 -2.58 0.53
CA MET A 344 -18.68 -1.45 0.00
C MET A 344 -19.23 -0.16 0.59
N MET A 345 -18.34 0.73 1.02
CA MET A 345 -18.73 1.97 1.71
C MET A 345 -17.96 3.17 1.16
N CYS A 346 -18.64 4.31 1.17
CA CYS A 346 -18.05 5.64 1.04
C CYS A 346 -18.29 6.39 2.35
N ILE A 347 -17.21 6.91 2.92
CA ILE A 347 -17.21 7.60 4.21
C ILE A 347 -16.71 9.03 3.99
N ASP A 348 -17.34 10.01 4.63
CA ASP A 348 -16.89 11.39 4.66
C ASP A 348 -15.62 11.49 5.52
N ALA A 349 -14.51 11.92 4.93
CA ALA A 349 -13.23 11.97 5.61
C ALA A 349 -13.16 13.04 6.71
N ALA A 350 -13.99 14.08 6.64
CA ALA A 350 -14.02 15.14 7.65
C ALA A 350 -14.78 14.73 8.91
N THR A 351 -15.77 13.84 8.80
CA THR A 351 -16.68 13.51 9.92
C THR A 351 -16.66 12.02 10.31
N GLY A 352 -16.20 11.14 9.41
CA GLY A 352 -16.27 9.70 9.58
C GLY A 352 -17.69 9.11 9.36
N GLU A 353 -18.64 9.91 8.85
CA GLU A 353 -20.02 9.45 8.59
C GLU A 353 -20.12 8.70 7.27
N GLU A 354 -20.95 7.66 7.24
CA GLU A 354 -21.30 6.95 6.01
C GLU A 354 -22.07 7.89 5.06
N ILE A 355 -21.62 7.97 3.81
CA ILE A 355 -22.31 8.69 2.74
C ILE A 355 -23.21 7.75 1.98
N TRP A 356 -22.69 6.59 1.62
CA TRP A 356 -23.45 5.50 1.01
C TRP A 356 -22.76 4.15 1.27
N SER A 357 -23.56 3.09 1.23
CA SER A 357 -23.05 1.72 1.28
C SER A 357 -23.80 0.82 0.30
N LYS A 358 -23.17 -0.30 -0.08
CA LYS A 358 -23.74 -1.33 -0.95
C LYS A 358 -23.22 -2.70 -0.57
N HIS A 359 -24.13 -3.61 -0.24
CA HIS A 359 -23.77 -5.01 -0.03
C HIS A 359 -23.37 -5.68 -1.35
N MET A 360 -22.28 -6.43 -1.30
CA MET A 360 -21.69 -7.16 -2.42
C MET A 360 -21.75 -8.68 -2.17
N THR A 361 -21.75 -9.47 -3.24
CA THR A 361 -21.85 -10.93 -3.16
C THR A 361 -20.50 -11.66 -3.06
N SER A 362 -19.39 -10.92 -3.14
CA SER A 362 -18.04 -11.47 -3.16
C SER A 362 -17.18 -10.84 -2.07
N ASN A 363 -16.17 -11.58 -1.60
CA ASN A 363 -15.16 -11.09 -0.66
C ASN A 363 -14.11 -10.25 -1.38
N TYR A 364 -13.58 -9.23 -0.69
CA TYR A 364 -12.57 -8.31 -1.20
C TYR A 364 -11.37 -8.30 -0.25
N ASN A 365 -10.19 -8.67 -0.73
CA ASN A 365 -8.94 -8.62 0.03
C ASN A 365 -7.92 -7.68 -0.61
N ALA A 366 -7.96 -7.52 -1.93
CA ALA A 366 -7.19 -6.49 -2.64
C ALA A 366 -7.70 -5.09 -2.28
N SER A 367 -6.77 -4.17 -2.05
CA SER A 367 -7.09 -2.77 -1.75
C SER A 367 -7.69 -2.07 -2.97
N PRO A 368 -8.68 -1.19 -2.81
CA PRO A 368 -9.19 -0.37 -3.91
C PRO A 368 -8.14 0.60 -4.43
N ILE A 369 -8.24 0.94 -5.72
CA ILE A 369 -7.33 1.85 -6.41
C ILE A 369 -8.16 2.95 -7.10
N PHE A 370 -7.69 4.19 -6.97
CA PHE A 370 -8.21 5.33 -7.74
C PHE A 370 -7.43 5.50 -9.05
N ALA A 371 -8.14 5.63 -10.16
CA ALA A 371 -7.57 6.00 -11.46
C ALA A 371 -8.59 6.77 -12.31
N ALA A 372 -8.20 7.93 -12.86
CA ALA A 372 -8.98 8.72 -13.81
C ALA A 372 -10.45 8.95 -13.39
N GLY A 373 -10.68 9.39 -12.16
CA GLY A 373 -12.04 9.68 -11.64
C GLY A 373 -12.86 8.44 -11.26
N ASN A 374 -12.24 7.26 -11.21
CA ASN A 374 -12.91 6.01 -10.87
C ASN A 374 -12.21 5.27 -9.75
N ILE A 375 -12.98 4.51 -8.97
CA ILE A 375 -12.49 3.60 -7.94
C ILE A 375 -12.70 2.16 -8.43
N TYR A 376 -11.62 1.38 -8.40
CA TYR A 376 -11.60 -0.03 -8.80
C TYR A 376 -11.56 -0.93 -7.57
N PHE A 377 -12.55 -1.81 -7.41
CA PHE A 377 -12.62 -2.80 -6.34
C PHE A 377 -12.45 -4.20 -6.94
N PHE A 378 -11.51 -4.97 -6.41
CA PHE A 378 -11.14 -6.30 -6.93
C PHE A 378 -11.55 -7.38 -5.93
N SER A 379 -12.42 -8.29 -6.35
CA SER A 379 -12.90 -9.38 -5.49
C SER A 379 -12.04 -10.63 -5.60
N VAL A 380 -12.02 -11.42 -4.53
CA VAL A 380 -11.36 -12.74 -4.50
C VAL A 380 -11.89 -13.66 -5.60
N LYS A 381 -13.15 -13.52 -6.02
CA LYS A 381 -13.74 -14.34 -7.09
C LYS A 381 -13.39 -13.86 -8.50
N GLY A 382 -12.47 -12.92 -8.69
CA GLY A 382 -12.07 -12.40 -10.00
C GLY A 382 -13.00 -11.32 -10.57
N GLU A 383 -13.99 -10.86 -9.80
CA GLU A 383 -14.85 -9.74 -10.19
C GLU A 383 -14.16 -8.41 -9.91
N THR A 384 -14.32 -7.46 -10.81
CA THR A 384 -13.89 -6.08 -10.57
C THR A 384 -15.07 -5.15 -10.79
N LEU A 385 -15.40 -4.41 -9.74
CA LEU A 385 -16.38 -3.33 -9.81
C LEU A 385 -15.65 -2.01 -9.99
N VAL A 386 -16.06 -1.23 -11.00
CA VAL A 386 -15.58 0.13 -11.25
C VAL A 386 -16.71 1.09 -10.95
N ILE A 387 -16.48 2.00 -10.03
CA ILE A 387 -17.43 3.07 -9.70
C ILE A 387 -16.83 4.43 -9.99
N LYS A 388 -17.65 5.42 -10.29
CA LYS A 388 -17.23 6.81 -10.33
C LYS A 388 -16.98 7.33 -8.92
N GLU A 389 -15.93 8.14 -8.74
CA GLU A 389 -15.75 8.86 -7.48
C GLU A 389 -16.92 9.81 -7.21
N GLY A 390 -17.31 9.97 -5.94
CA GLY A 390 -18.34 10.95 -5.57
C GLY A 390 -19.26 10.50 -4.43
N ARG A 391 -20.11 11.46 -4.01
CA ARG A 391 -21.07 11.28 -2.90
C ARG A 391 -22.33 10.46 -3.29
N LYS A 392 -22.41 10.01 -4.55
CA LYS A 392 -23.47 9.10 -5.02
C LYS A 392 -22.80 7.87 -5.63
N LEU A 393 -23.36 6.70 -5.35
CA LEU A 393 -22.88 5.47 -5.95
C LEU A 393 -23.29 5.41 -7.43
N GLU A 394 -22.31 5.45 -8.32
CA GLU A 394 -22.49 5.26 -9.76
C GLU A 394 -21.58 4.14 -10.23
N ILE A 395 -22.16 3.02 -10.67
CA ILE A 395 -21.42 1.88 -11.21
C ILE A 395 -21.12 2.16 -12.68
N VAL A 396 -19.83 2.23 -13.03
CA VAL A 396 -19.35 2.51 -14.39
C VAL A 396 -19.16 1.22 -15.18
N ALA A 397 -18.60 0.18 -14.53
CA ALA A 397 -18.34 -1.10 -15.17
C ALA A 397 -18.29 -2.25 -14.15
N GLN A 398 -18.57 -3.45 -14.67
CA GLN A 398 -18.35 -4.71 -13.96
C GLN A 398 -17.55 -5.62 -14.90
N ASN A 399 -16.47 -6.20 -14.40
CA ASN A 399 -15.57 -7.06 -15.13
C ASN A 399 -15.41 -8.39 -14.41
N LYS A 400 -15.04 -9.45 -15.14
CA LYS A 400 -14.87 -10.78 -14.57
C LYS A 400 -13.70 -11.49 -15.25
N LEU A 401 -12.80 -12.02 -14.42
CA LEU A 401 -11.81 -13.01 -14.79
C LEU A 401 -12.16 -14.36 -14.14
N LYS A 402 -11.71 -15.46 -14.72
CA LYS A 402 -11.94 -16.80 -14.16
C LYS A 402 -11.12 -17.06 -12.90
N ASP A 403 -9.94 -16.43 -12.80
CA ASP A 403 -8.97 -16.64 -11.74
C ASP A 403 -9.23 -15.73 -10.54
N GLN A 404 -8.77 -16.13 -9.36
CA GLN A 404 -8.91 -15.38 -8.11
C GLN A 404 -7.97 -14.17 -8.08
N ILE A 405 -8.44 -13.06 -7.50
CA ILE A 405 -7.63 -11.84 -7.31
C ILE A 405 -7.46 -11.61 -5.80
N TRP A 406 -6.27 -11.83 -5.28
CA TRP A 406 -5.90 -11.58 -3.88
C TRP A 406 -4.99 -10.36 -3.75
N ALA A 407 -4.10 -10.18 -4.70
CA ALA A 407 -3.13 -9.09 -4.73
C ALA A 407 -3.78 -7.79 -5.22
N THR A 408 -3.40 -6.67 -4.64
CA THR A 408 -3.76 -5.35 -5.15
C THR A 408 -3.04 -5.11 -6.48
N PRO A 409 -3.73 -4.84 -7.59
CA PRO A 409 -3.09 -4.56 -8.87
C PRO A 409 -2.27 -3.28 -8.87
N ALA A 410 -1.41 -3.11 -9.88
CA ALA A 410 -0.80 -1.83 -10.22
C ALA A 410 -1.54 -1.20 -11.41
N ILE A 411 -1.76 0.12 -11.38
CA ILE A 411 -2.34 0.87 -12.49
C ILE A 411 -1.35 1.94 -12.92
N LEU A 412 -0.85 1.80 -14.15
CA LEU A 412 0.09 2.75 -14.74
C LEU A 412 0.09 2.61 -16.26
N ARG A 413 0.49 3.67 -16.95
CA ARG A 413 0.63 3.68 -18.43
C ARG A 413 -0.63 3.15 -19.13
N ASN A 414 -1.80 3.62 -18.67
CA ASN A 414 -3.12 3.20 -19.16
C ASN A 414 -3.37 1.69 -19.15
N SER A 415 -2.72 0.98 -18.24
CA SER A 415 -2.83 -0.48 -18.09
C SER A 415 -3.05 -0.86 -16.63
N ILE A 416 -3.70 -1.99 -16.41
CA ILE A 416 -3.76 -2.67 -15.12
C ILE A 416 -2.80 -3.86 -15.20
N ILE A 417 -1.82 -3.91 -14.30
CA ILE A 417 -0.99 -5.09 -14.08
C ILE A 417 -1.60 -5.84 -12.91
N MET A 418 -2.14 -7.00 -13.19
CA MET A 418 -2.89 -7.79 -12.22
C MET A 418 -2.20 -9.13 -11.97
N ARG A 419 -2.04 -9.47 -10.70
CA ARG A 419 -1.68 -10.82 -10.28
C ARG A 419 -2.92 -11.55 -9.82
N THR A 420 -3.20 -12.68 -10.45
CA THR A 420 -4.19 -13.65 -10.00
C THR A 420 -3.51 -14.76 -9.17
N ASP A 421 -4.26 -15.74 -8.73
CA ASP A 421 -3.73 -16.92 -8.04
C ASP A 421 -2.80 -17.78 -8.93
N LYS A 422 -2.85 -17.61 -10.28
CA LYS A 422 -2.08 -18.39 -11.25
C LYS A 422 -1.21 -17.56 -12.19
N TYR A 423 -1.63 -16.35 -12.48
CA TYR A 423 -1.08 -15.56 -13.57
C TYR A 423 -0.68 -14.15 -13.15
N LEU A 424 0.30 -13.63 -13.86
CA LEU A 424 0.49 -12.19 -14.01
C LEU A 424 -0.06 -11.79 -15.38
N CYS A 425 -0.87 -10.75 -15.44
CA CYS A 425 -1.43 -10.29 -16.70
C CYS A 425 -1.42 -8.76 -16.83
N ARG A 426 -1.34 -8.29 -18.07
CA ARG A 426 -1.52 -6.88 -18.42
C ARG A 426 -2.83 -6.70 -19.15
N ILE A 427 -3.68 -5.84 -18.58
CA ILE A 427 -4.94 -5.40 -19.16
C ILE A 427 -4.72 -3.98 -19.70
N GLY A 428 -5.00 -3.76 -20.96
CA GLY A 428 -4.76 -2.49 -21.65
C GLY A 428 -5.54 -2.40 -22.95
N MET A 429 -5.65 -1.21 -23.54
CA MET A 429 -6.23 -1.00 -24.86
C MET A 429 -5.19 -1.26 -25.98
#